data_3d428b829bda08d9da4f1bb8da227986
#
_entry.id   3d428b829bda08d9da4f1bb8da227986
#
_cell.length_a   1.000
_cell.length_b   1.000
_cell.length_c   1.000
_cell.angle_alpha   90.00
_cell.angle_beta   90.00
_cell.angle_gamma   90.00
#
_symmetry.space_group_name_H-M   'P 1'
#
loop_
_entity.id
_entity.type
_entity.pdbx_description
1 polymer ?
#
loop_
_entity_poly.entity_id
_entity_poly.type
_entity_poly.pdbx_seq_one_letter_code
_entity_poly.pdbx_strand_id
1 'polypeptide(L)'
;MKKYKAFAKVNIFLKITGTRGNYHEIVSRFMKVQNLYDELEFVKKEHTDARANEFKIIGDFACTTEQNTIYKAYFALKEATESQKLEDLMQRYAVKVTKNIPAFAGLGGGSSDAATYLKMCNNSLNLGLSLKELAVVGLKVGADVPFFVYGYDSANVSGIGEVVEEFDEPLLDIETYTPKIEISTPRVYTIYREDFFNPIDGFEKEKLKKMSSLESLKQMSADEANDLFKPALQEYKELKKSYKHGYYFSGSGSSFFKVKEREV
;
A
#
# COMPACT_ATOMS: atom_id res chain seq x y z
N MET A 1 5.56 15.21 -20.44
CA MET A 1 5.12 15.64 -19.08
C MET A 1 5.96 14.92 -18.01
N LYS A 2 5.94 15.44 -16.77
CA LYS A 2 6.68 14.81 -15.66
C LYS A 2 6.01 13.50 -15.28
N LYS A 3 6.79 12.41 -15.18
CA LYS A 3 6.38 11.13 -14.64
C LYS A 3 6.68 11.06 -13.15
N TYR A 4 5.77 10.46 -12.39
CA TYR A 4 5.85 10.29 -10.95
C TYR A 4 5.87 8.80 -10.63
N LYS A 5 6.78 8.38 -9.75
CA LYS A 5 6.90 6.99 -9.32
C LYS A 5 6.03 6.74 -8.10
N ALA A 6 5.20 5.71 -8.16
CA ALA A 6 4.41 5.17 -7.08
C ALA A 6 5.03 3.84 -6.63
N PHE A 7 5.88 3.88 -5.59
CA PHE A 7 6.66 2.73 -5.15
C PHE A 7 5.79 1.70 -4.42
N ALA A 8 6.12 0.42 -4.56
CA ALA A 8 5.56 -0.64 -3.73
C ALA A 8 6.08 -0.58 -2.29
N LYS A 9 5.41 -1.28 -1.37
CA LYS A 9 5.88 -1.57 -0.02
C LYS A 9 5.81 -3.07 0.26
N VAL A 10 6.58 -3.51 1.25
CA VAL A 10 6.37 -4.79 1.94
C VAL A 10 6.09 -4.55 3.43
N ASN A 11 5.55 -5.56 4.09
CA ASN A 11 5.45 -5.61 5.54
C ASN A 11 6.61 -6.46 6.06
N ILE A 12 7.61 -5.84 6.67
CA ILE A 12 8.73 -6.56 7.31
C ILE A 12 8.20 -7.50 8.38
N PHE A 13 7.25 -6.98 9.18
CA PHE A 13 6.37 -7.77 10.02
C PHE A 13 4.96 -7.18 9.98
N LEU A 14 3.96 -8.01 10.30
CA LEU A 14 2.58 -7.62 10.50
C LEU A 14 2.00 -8.44 11.65
N LYS A 15 1.74 -7.77 12.78
CA LYS A 15 1.18 -8.40 13.98
C LYS A 15 -0.16 -7.76 14.33
N ILE A 16 -1.09 -8.58 14.76
CA ILE A 16 -2.39 -8.11 15.26
C ILE A 16 -2.25 -7.79 16.74
N THR A 17 -2.75 -6.62 17.14
CA THR A 17 -2.69 -6.13 18.53
C THR A 17 -4.07 -6.09 19.19
N GLY A 18 -5.14 -6.28 18.41
CA GLY A 18 -6.51 -6.23 18.91
C GLY A 18 -7.53 -6.03 17.80
N THR A 19 -8.71 -5.57 18.20
CA THR A 19 -9.81 -5.25 17.26
C THR A 19 -10.42 -3.89 17.60
N ARG A 20 -10.86 -3.17 16.55
CA ARG A 20 -11.61 -1.92 16.64
C ARG A 20 -12.86 -2.05 15.77
N GLY A 21 -14.00 -2.40 16.38
CA GLY A 21 -15.22 -2.73 15.64
C GLY A 21 -15.00 -3.92 14.69
N ASN A 22 -15.22 -3.72 13.42
CA ASN A 22 -15.02 -4.75 12.39
C ASN A 22 -13.58 -4.84 11.88
N TYR A 23 -12.69 -3.94 12.30
CA TYR A 23 -11.29 -3.91 11.86
C TYR A 23 -10.37 -4.56 12.91
N HIS A 24 -9.21 -5.02 12.43
CA HIS A 24 -8.12 -5.45 13.31
C HIS A 24 -7.16 -4.29 13.52
N GLU A 25 -6.76 -4.09 14.77
CA GLU A 25 -5.63 -3.22 15.09
C GLU A 25 -4.33 -3.97 14.86
N ILE A 26 -3.39 -3.30 14.24
CA ILE A 26 -2.10 -3.89 13.85
C ILE A 26 -0.93 -3.12 14.44
N VAL A 27 0.21 -3.74 14.45
CA VAL A 27 1.53 -3.11 14.39
C VAL A 27 2.31 -3.76 13.25
N SER A 28 2.88 -2.95 12.40
CA SER A 28 3.63 -3.40 11.22
C SER A 28 4.81 -2.49 10.95
N ARG A 29 5.87 -3.00 10.36
CA ARG A 29 6.91 -2.20 9.74
C ARG A 29 6.70 -2.24 8.23
N PHE A 30 6.34 -1.08 7.65
CA PHE A 30 6.31 -0.93 6.19
C PHE A 30 7.67 -0.49 5.71
N MET A 31 8.13 -1.11 4.63
CA MET A 31 9.37 -0.70 3.95
C MET A 31 9.12 -0.54 2.46
N LYS A 32 9.59 0.57 1.90
CA LYS A 32 9.54 0.87 0.48
C LYS A 32 10.37 -0.11 -0.34
N VAL A 33 9.86 -0.56 -1.47
CA VAL A 33 10.58 -1.37 -2.46
C VAL A 33 11.04 -0.47 -3.60
N GLN A 34 12.33 -0.13 -3.63
CA GLN A 34 12.87 0.88 -4.56
C GLN A 34 12.82 0.48 -6.03
N ASN A 35 12.92 -0.80 -6.32
CA ASN A 35 13.02 -1.34 -7.67
C ASN A 35 11.68 -1.80 -8.25
N LEU A 36 10.55 -1.56 -7.53
CA LEU A 36 9.21 -1.90 -7.98
C LEU A 36 8.27 -0.70 -7.77
N TYR A 37 7.79 -0.12 -8.88
CA TYR A 37 6.93 1.06 -8.86
C TYR A 37 6.05 1.13 -10.09
N ASP A 38 4.89 1.74 -9.93
CA ASP A 38 4.06 2.22 -11.03
C ASP A 38 4.48 3.63 -11.45
N GLU A 39 4.14 4.04 -12.66
CA GLU A 39 4.40 5.40 -13.13
C GLU A 39 3.09 6.13 -13.43
N LEU A 40 2.92 7.33 -12.90
CA LEU A 40 1.77 8.18 -13.13
C LEU A 40 2.17 9.46 -13.88
N GLU A 41 1.33 9.87 -14.82
CA GLU A 41 1.48 11.15 -15.51
C GLU A 41 0.10 11.74 -15.89
N PHE A 42 0.02 13.07 -15.98
CA PHE A 42 -1.13 13.72 -16.60
C PHE A 42 -0.93 13.73 -18.13
N VAL A 43 -1.91 13.24 -18.88
CA VAL A 43 -1.92 13.29 -20.34
C VAL A 43 -3.09 14.12 -20.84
N LYS A 44 -2.85 15.00 -21.83
CA LYS A 44 -3.91 15.84 -22.39
C LYS A 44 -4.97 14.99 -23.06
N LYS A 45 -6.23 15.25 -22.77
CA LYS A 45 -7.35 14.61 -23.46
C LYS A 45 -7.46 15.13 -24.89
N GLU A 46 -7.87 14.27 -25.81
CA GLU A 46 -8.18 14.68 -27.18
C GLU A 46 -9.55 15.37 -27.23
N HIS A 47 -9.68 16.41 -28.03
CA HIS A 47 -10.91 17.20 -28.16
C HIS A 47 -12.12 16.41 -28.70
N THR A 48 -11.90 15.24 -29.25
CA THR A 48 -12.92 14.34 -29.82
C THR A 48 -13.58 13.41 -28.79
N ASP A 49 -13.11 13.45 -27.53
CA ASP A 49 -13.67 12.59 -26.47
C ASP A 49 -15.05 13.15 -26.05
N ALA A 50 -16.13 12.45 -26.42
CA ALA A 50 -17.51 12.83 -26.08
C ALA A 50 -17.77 12.92 -24.55
N ARG A 51 -16.87 12.35 -23.73
CA ARG A 51 -16.88 12.40 -22.27
C ARG A 51 -15.78 13.29 -21.70
N ALA A 52 -15.43 14.36 -22.42
CA ALA A 52 -14.32 15.26 -22.01
C ALA A 52 -14.45 15.79 -20.57
N ASN A 53 -15.67 15.89 -20.05
CA ASN A 53 -15.93 16.40 -18.69
C ASN A 53 -15.83 15.33 -17.58
N GLU A 54 -15.65 14.04 -17.92
CA GLU A 54 -15.55 12.98 -16.94
C GLU A 54 -14.10 12.78 -16.48
N PHE A 55 -13.92 12.42 -15.19
CA PHE A 55 -12.63 11.98 -14.68
C PHE A 55 -12.20 10.71 -15.43
N LYS A 56 -11.02 10.73 -16.04
CA LYS A 56 -10.52 9.65 -16.87
C LYS A 56 -9.19 9.13 -16.36
N ILE A 57 -9.13 7.80 -16.20
CA ILE A 57 -7.90 7.06 -15.89
C ILE A 57 -7.58 6.16 -17.10
N ILE A 58 -6.32 6.09 -17.46
CA ILE A 58 -5.80 5.26 -18.55
C ILE A 58 -4.75 4.32 -17.99
N GLY A 59 -4.93 3.02 -18.15
CA GLY A 59 -4.01 1.98 -17.67
C GLY A 59 -4.66 0.62 -17.68
N ASP A 60 -3.88 -0.40 -17.34
CA ASP A 60 -4.36 -1.77 -17.19
C ASP A 60 -4.66 -2.02 -15.69
N PHE A 61 -5.95 -2.08 -15.34
CA PHE A 61 -6.40 -2.21 -13.97
C PHE A 61 -7.26 -3.47 -13.81
N ALA A 62 -7.04 -4.20 -12.72
CA ALA A 62 -7.84 -5.36 -12.34
C ALA A 62 -9.14 -4.99 -11.59
N CYS A 63 -9.69 -3.79 -11.81
CA CYS A 63 -10.90 -3.30 -11.16
C CYS A 63 -11.65 -2.31 -12.05
N THR A 64 -12.93 -2.03 -11.73
CA THR A 64 -13.69 -0.97 -12.41
C THR A 64 -13.15 0.42 -12.05
N THR A 65 -13.52 1.43 -12.84
CA THR A 65 -13.11 2.83 -12.57
C THR A 65 -13.53 3.29 -11.19
N GLU A 66 -14.74 2.99 -10.75
CA GLU A 66 -15.30 3.42 -9.45
C GLU A 66 -14.60 2.73 -8.27
N GLN A 67 -14.09 1.53 -8.48
CA GLN A 67 -13.32 0.79 -7.47
C GLN A 67 -11.86 1.23 -7.40
N ASN A 68 -11.37 1.92 -8.45
CA ASN A 68 -9.98 2.35 -8.53
C ASN A 68 -9.65 3.38 -7.44
N THR A 69 -8.53 3.19 -6.77
CA THR A 69 -8.09 4.06 -5.67
C THR A 69 -7.75 5.48 -6.12
N ILE A 70 -7.30 5.69 -7.36
CA ILE A 70 -7.08 7.03 -7.91
C ILE A 70 -8.42 7.75 -8.11
N TYR A 71 -9.45 7.05 -8.57
CA TYR A 71 -10.80 7.60 -8.69
C TYR A 71 -11.34 8.03 -7.32
N LYS A 72 -11.23 7.17 -6.32
CA LYS A 72 -11.61 7.50 -4.94
C LYS A 72 -10.79 8.68 -4.39
N ALA A 73 -9.49 8.73 -4.69
CA ALA A 73 -8.62 9.83 -4.27
C ALA A 73 -9.01 11.17 -4.90
N TYR A 74 -9.46 11.18 -6.17
CA TYR A 74 -10.01 12.38 -6.80
C TYR A 74 -11.21 12.93 -6.02
N PHE A 75 -12.18 12.08 -5.70
CA PHE A 75 -13.38 12.53 -4.97
C PHE A 75 -13.06 12.96 -3.54
N ALA A 76 -12.18 12.23 -2.84
CA ALA A 76 -11.74 12.60 -1.51
C ALA A 76 -11.01 13.96 -1.49
N LEU A 77 -10.16 14.22 -2.49
CA LEU A 77 -9.47 15.49 -2.63
C LEU A 77 -10.41 16.63 -3.02
N LYS A 78 -11.35 16.36 -3.93
CA LYS A 78 -12.38 17.31 -4.33
C LYS A 78 -13.22 17.76 -3.14
N GLU A 79 -13.69 16.82 -2.33
CA GLU A 79 -14.46 17.08 -1.10
C GLU A 79 -13.64 17.91 -0.09
N ALA A 80 -12.35 17.59 0.06
CA ALA A 80 -11.49 18.24 1.05
C ALA A 80 -11.07 19.66 0.66
N THR A 81 -11.05 19.99 -0.64
CA THR A 81 -10.51 21.28 -1.12
C THR A 81 -11.55 22.17 -1.77
N GLU A 82 -12.69 21.63 -2.20
CA GLU A 82 -13.72 22.31 -3.02
C GLU A 82 -13.11 23.09 -4.19
N SER A 83 -11.97 22.59 -4.71
CA SER A 83 -11.14 23.34 -5.67
C SER A 83 -11.65 23.20 -7.09
N GLN A 84 -12.12 24.27 -7.68
CA GLN A 84 -12.45 24.36 -9.11
C GLN A 84 -11.24 24.02 -10.00
N LYS A 85 -10.02 24.39 -9.56
CA LYS A 85 -8.78 24.06 -10.30
C LYS A 85 -8.60 22.55 -10.51
N LEU A 86 -9.02 21.71 -9.54
CA LEU A 86 -8.94 20.26 -9.66
C LEU A 86 -9.90 19.75 -10.74
N GLU A 87 -11.12 20.27 -10.77
CA GLU A 87 -12.10 19.92 -11.82
C GLU A 87 -11.61 20.36 -13.20
N ASP A 88 -11.13 21.59 -13.33
CA ASP A 88 -10.60 22.15 -14.58
C ASP A 88 -9.39 21.34 -15.10
N LEU A 89 -8.53 20.85 -14.17
CA LEU A 89 -7.42 19.96 -14.52
C LEU A 89 -7.96 18.65 -15.12
N MET A 90 -8.92 18.01 -14.44
CA MET A 90 -9.47 16.72 -14.86
C MET A 90 -10.38 16.82 -16.09
N GLN A 91 -10.94 17.98 -16.40
CA GLN A 91 -11.61 18.21 -17.69
C GLN A 91 -10.62 18.16 -18.86
N ARG A 92 -9.42 18.70 -18.70
CA ARG A 92 -8.41 18.83 -19.75
C ARG A 92 -7.43 17.68 -19.83
N TYR A 93 -7.21 16.95 -18.70
CA TYR A 93 -6.23 15.89 -18.60
C TYR A 93 -6.85 14.59 -18.06
N ALA A 94 -6.29 13.48 -18.51
CA ALA A 94 -6.50 12.15 -17.94
C ALA A 94 -5.27 11.78 -17.08
N VAL A 95 -5.46 10.87 -16.14
CA VAL A 95 -4.36 10.26 -15.39
C VAL A 95 -3.97 8.97 -16.10
N LYS A 96 -2.76 8.92 -16.67
CA LYS A 96 -2.20 7.72 -17.25
C LYS A 96 -1.32 7.02 -16.23
N VAL A 97 -1.53 5.72 -16.07
CA VAL A 97 -0.77 4.87 -15.16
C VAL A 97 -0.15 3.71 -15.93
N THR A 98 1.16 3.54 -15.80
CA THR A 98 1.86 2.34 -16.23
C THR A 98 2.01 1.43 -15.03
N LYS A 99 1.26 0.32 -15.02
CA LYS A 99 1.22 -0.64 -13.90
C LYS A 99 2.37 -1.65 -14.00
N ASN A 100 3.18 -1.73 -12.96
CA ASN A 100 4.23 -2.73 -12.78
C ASN A 100 4.07 -3.48 -11.46
N ILE A 101 3.38 -2.87 -10.47
CA ILE A 101 3.10 -3.51 -9.19
C ILE A 101 1.93 -4.48 -9.40
N PRO A 102 2.09 -5.78 -9.11
CA PRO A 102 1.01 -6.75 -9.24
C PRO A 102 -0.22 -6.35 -8.40
N ALA A 103 -1.41 -6.51 -8.98
CA ALA A 103 -2.67 -6.25 -8.28
C ALA A 103 -2.95 -7.33 -7.23
N PHE A 104 -3.66 -6.99 -6.16
CA PHE A 104 -4.07 -7.89 -5.06
C PHE A 104 -2.92 -8.71 -4.47
N ALA A 105 -1.74 -8.13 -4.39
CA ALA A 105 -0.48 -8.80 -4.07
C ALA A 105 0.10 -8.46 -2.69
N GLY A 106 -0.58 -7.68 -1.86
CA GLY A 106 -0.06 -7.24 -0.55
C GLY A 106 1.05 -6.19 -0.61
N LEU A 107 1.34 -5.63 -1.81
CA LEU A 107 2.42 -4.68 -2.08
C LEU A 107 1.99 -3.21 -2.05
N GLY A 108 0.72 -2.92 -1.80
CA GLY A 108 0.19 -1.56 -1.65
C GLY A 108 0.12 -0.74 -2.94
N GLY A 109 0.14 -1.36 -4.14
CA GLY A 109 0.20 -0.65 -5.43
C GLY A 109 -0.92 0.37 -5.60
N GLY A 110 -2.19 -0.01 -5.39
CA GLY A 110 -3.32 0.91 -5.50
C GLY A 110 -3.25 2.07 -4.50
N SER A 111 -2.80 1.83 -3.27
CA SER A 111 -2.63 2.87 -2.24
C SER A 111 -1.49 3.82 -2.60
N SER A 112 -0.41 3.29 -3.18
CA SER A 112 0.71 4.09 -3.69
C SER A 112 0.31 4.97 -4.86
N ASP A 113 -0.50 4.45 -5.79
CA ASP A 113 -1.05 5.21 -6.92
C ASP A 113 -1.93 6.37 -6.41
N ALA A 114 -2.83 6.09 -5.47
CA ALA A 114 -3.69 7.10 -4.87
C ALA A 114 -2.90 8.21 -4.18
N ALA A 115 -1.92 7.86 -3.34
CA ALA A 115 -1.06 8.82 -2.65
C ALA A 115 -0.23 9.66 -3.65
N THR A 116 0.29 9.02 -4.70
CA THR A 116 1.04 9.70 -5.75
C THR A 116 0.15 10.69 -6.49
N TYR A 117 -1.09 10.29 -6.83
CA TYR A 117 -2.08 11.19 -7.44
C TYR A 117 -2.40 12.40 -6.55
N LEU A 118 -2.65 12.18 -5.25
CA LEU A 118 -2.91 13.27 -4.29
C LEU A 118 -1.75 14.28 -4.27
N LYS A 119 -0.51 13.80 -4.19
CA LYS A 119 0.69 14.66 -4.24
C LYS A 119 0.86 15.37 -5.58
N MET A 120 0.57 14.68 -6.70
CA MET A 120 0.62 15.30 -8.04
C MET A 120 -0.35 16.46 -8.14
N CYS A 121 -1.60 16.29 -7.71
CA CYS A 121 -2.62 17.34 -7.73
C CYS A 121 -2.25 18.48 -6.81
N ASN A 122 -1.87 18.21 -5.57
CA ASN A 122 -1.49 19.23 -4.59
C ASN A 122 -0.37 20.11 -5.13
N ASN A 123 0.68 19.51 -5.70
CA ASN A 123 1.83 20.24 -6.24
C ASN A 123 1.49 20.99 -7.54
N SER A 124 0.78 20.35 -8.48
CA SER A 124 0.51 20.93 -9.80
C SER A 124 -0.47 22.11 -9.75
N LEU A 125 -1.37 22.11 -8.78
CA LEU A 125 -2.42 23.11 -8.61
C LEU A 125 -2.11 24.10 -7.49
N ASN A 126 -1.00 23.91 -6.76
CA ASN A 126 -0.65 24.67 -5.56
C ASN A 126 -1.83 24.74 -4.56
N LEU A 127 -2.37 23.55 -4.20
CA LEU A 127 -3.51 23.49 -3.27
C LEU A 127 -3.12 23.85 -1.83
N GLY A 128 -1.83 23.79 -1.50
CA GLY A 128 -1.30 24.22 -0.20
C GLY A 128 -1.51 23.22 0.94
N LEU A 129 -1.97 22.00 0.65
CA LEU A 129 -2.14 20.99 1.69
C LEU A 129 -0.79 20.47 2.18
N SER A 130 -0.64 20.40 3.51
CA SER A 130 0.48 19.72 4.17
C SER A 130 0.40 18.19 3.96
N LEU A 131 1.52 17.49 4.19
CA LEU A 131 1.52 16.02 4.15
C LEU A 131 0.52 15.40 5.13
N LYS A 132 0.33 16.01 6.29
CA LYS A 132 -0.64 15.57 7.30
C LYS A 132 -2.08 15.67 6.78
N GLU A 133 -2.44 16.78 6.16
CA GLU A 133 -3.78 16.97 5.58
C GLU A 133 -3.99 16.02 4.40
N LEU A 134 -2.99 15.85 3.52
CA LEU A 134 -3.06 14.85 2.45
C LEU A 134 -3.18 13.42 2.97
N ALA A 135 -2.52 13.09 4.09
CA ALA A 135 -2.65 11.78 4.73
C ALA A 135 -4.07 11.54 5.26
N VAL A 136 -4.71 12.57 5.83
CA VAL A 136 -6.12 12.51 6.24
C VAL A 136 -7.05 12.28 5.05
N VAL A 137 -6.82 12.97 3.93
CA VAL A 137 -7.56 12.72 2.68
C VAL A 137 -7.31 11.30 2.18
N GLY A 138 -6.04 10.86 2.19
CA GLY A 138 -5.64 9.54 1.77
C GLY A 138 -6.27 8.41 2.58
N LEU A 139 -6.45 8.61 3.89
CA LEU A 139 -7.09 7.64 4.78
C LEU A 139 -8.54 7.32 4.36
N LYS A 140 -9.27 8.30 3.80
CA LYS A 140 -10.63 8.07 3.24
C LYS A 140 -10.61 7.10 2.05
N VAL A 141 -9.45 6.94 1.39
CA VAL A 141 -9.26 6.05 0.23
C VAL A 141 -8.83 4.66 0.65
N GLY A 142 -7.93 4.57 1.63
CA GLY A 142 -7.43 3.29 2.15
C GLY A 142 -6.41 3.46 3.25
N ALA A 143 -6.33 2.46 4.13
CA ALA A 143 -5.50 2.50 5.34
C ALA A 143 -3.99 2.63 5.07
N ASP A 144 -3.49 2.06 3.95
CA ASP A 144 -2.07 2.14 3.58
C ASP A 144 -1.70 3.47 2.89
N VAL A 145 -2.68 4.28 2.44
CA VAL A 145 -2.42 5.52 1.68
C VAL A 145 -1.59 6.54 2.46
N PRO A 146 -1.83 6.76 3.78
CA PRO A 146 -1.02 7.69 4.58
C PRO A 146 0.49 7.39 4.54
N PHE A 147 0.92 6.13 4.60
CA PHE A 147 2.32 5.75 4.47
C PHE A 147 2.96 6.29 3.18
N PHE A 148 2.28 6.11 2.06
CA PHE A 148 2.76 6.58 0.75
C PHE A 148 2.69 8.11 0.58
N VAL A 149 1.75 8.77 1.28
CA VAL A 149 1.68 10.24 1.31
C VAL A 149 2.90 10.82 2.01
N TYR A 150 3.26 10.31 3.20
CA TYR A 150 4.46 10.75 3.92
C TYR A 150 5.74 10.45 3.13
N GLY A 151 5.78 9.31 2.42
CA GLY A 151 6.89 8.96 1.53
C GLY A 151 8.15 8.49 2.25
N TYR A 152 8.00 7.98 3.47
CA TYR A 152 9.09 7.40 4.24
C TYR A 152 9.66 6.15 3.57
N ASP A 153 10.94 5.90 3.79
CA ASP A 153 11.60 4.68 3.33
C ASP A 153 11.21 3.48 4.19
N SER A 154 11.11 3.70 5.50
CA SER A 154 10.63 2.76 6.49
C SER A 154 9.76 3.48 7.51
N ALA A 155 8.69 2.83 7.98
CA ALA A 155 7.81 3.37 9.01
C ALA A 155 7.17 2.28 9.86
N ASN A 156 6.98 2.56 11.15
CA ASN A 156 6.04 1.83 11.98
C ASN A 156 4.62 2.27 11.63
N VAL A 157 3.77 1.31 11.34
CA VAL A 157 2.37 1.53 11.02
C VAL A 157 1.52 0.82 12.07
N SER A 158 0.57 1.54 12.67
CA SER A 158 -0.29 0.99 13.71
C SER A 158 -1.74 1.50 13.61
N GLY A 159 -2.58 1.16 14.61
CA GLY A 159 -4.01 1.35 14.50
C GLY A 159 -4.60 0.37 13.49
N ILE A 160 -5.48 0.84 12.60
CA ILE A 160 -5.97 0.05 11.46
C ILE A 160 -5.11 0.29 10.18
N GLY A 161 -3.96 1.02 10.32
CA GLY A 161 -3.05 1.45 9.25
C GLY A 161 -2.87 2.97 9.18
N GLU A 162 -3.62 3.74 9.97
CA GLU A 162 -3.67 5.19 9.92
C GLU A 162 -2.55 5.89 10.69
N VAL A 163 -1.97 5.24 11.68
CA VAL A 163 -0.86 5.81 12.47
C VAL A 163 0.45 5.42 11.83
N VAL A 164 1.15 6.41 11.26
CA VAL A 164 2.42 6.21 10.55
C VAL A 164 3.50 7.02 11.24
N GLU A 165 4.52 6.33 11.75
CA GLU A 165 5.67 6.90 12.43
C GLU A 165 6.93 6.52 11.67
N GLU A 166 7.67 7.51 11.17
CA GLU A 166 8.93 7.27 10.47
C GLU A 166 9.87 6.42 11.34
N PHE A 167 10.53 5.46 10.71
CA PHE A 167 11.57 4.68 11.35
C PHE A 167 12.87 4.83 10.57
N ASP A 168 13.82 5.52 11.18
CA ASP A 168 15.12 5.83 10.58
C ASP A 168 16.01 4.59 10.60
N GLU A 169 16.12 3.94 9.45
CA GLU A 169 16.99 2.79 9.21
C GLU A 169 17.42 2.73 7.75
N PRO A 170 18.53 2.05 7.44
CA PRO A 170 18.93 1.82 6.05
C PRO A 170 17.86 1.06 5.27
N LEU A 171 17.54 1.56 4.07
CA LEU A 171 16.63 0.86 3.17
C LEU A 171 17.27 -0.44 2.70
N LEU A 172 16.54 -1.54 2.87
CA LEU A 172 16.98 -2.87 2.45
C LEU A 172 16.77 -3.07 0.95
N ASP A 173 17.68 -3.78 0.30
CA ASP A 173 17.48 -4.21 -1.08
C ASP A 173 16.56 -5.43 -1.10
N ILE A 174 15.31 -5.19 -1.49
CA ILE A 174 14.23 -6.17 -1.41
C ILE A 174 13.96 -6.75 -2.80
N GLU A 175 13.99 -8.08 -2.89
CA GLU A 175 13.45 -8.84 -4.00
C GLU A 175 12.03 -9.31 -3.67
N THR A 176 11.10 -9.11 -4.60
CA THR A 176 9.71 -9.55 -4.46
C THR A 176 9.40 -10.67 -5.45
N TYR A 177 8.55 -11.59 -5.04
CA TYR A 177 8.00 -12.65 -5.87
C TYR A 177 6.49 -12.75 -5.66
N THR A 178 5.72 -12.64 -6.73
CA THR A 178 4.25 -12.67 -6.67
C THR A 178 3.73 -13.89 -7.44
N PRO A 179 3.23 -14.94 -6.78
CA PRO A 179 2.53 -16.02 -7.45
C PRO A 179 1.21 -15.52 -8.05
N LYS A 180 0.76 -16.16 -9.13
CA LYS A 180 -0.51 -15.83 -9.81
C LYS A 180 -1.70 -16.40 -9.01
N ILE A 181 -1.90 -15.88 -7.80
CA ILE A 181 -2.98 -16.26 -6.88
C ILE A 181 -3.61 -14.95 -6.39
N GLU A 182 -4.87 -14.75 -6.70
CA GLU A 182 -5.62 -13.60 -6.21
C GLU A 182 -6.11 -13.88 -4.80
N ILE A 183 -5.72 -13.03 -3.84
CA ILE A 183 -6.09 -13.17 -2.44
C ILE A 183 -7.05 -12.06 -2.02
N SER A 184 -8.17 -12.47 -1.43
CA SER A 184 -9.11 -11.57 -0.78
C SER A 184 -8.62 -11.20 0.62
N THR A 185 -8.13 -9.97 0.78
CA THR A 185 -7.73 -9.44 2.09
C THR A 185 -8.81 -9.59 3.16
N PRO A 186 -10.10 -9.22 2.92
CA PRO A 186 -11.15 -9.42 3.93
C PRO A 186 -11.30 -10.88 4.34
N ARG A 187 -11.19 -11.82 3.40
CA ARG A 187 -11.32 -13.25 3.69
C ARG A 187 -10.19 -13.75 4.60
N VAL A 188 -8.94 -13.34 4.35
CA VAL A 188 -7.78 -13.70 5.19
C VAL A 188 -7.95 -13.18 6.62
N TYR A 189 -8.41 -11.94 6.78
CA TYR A 189 -8.68 -11.37 8.11
C TYR A 189 -9.85 -12.07 8.82
N THR A 190 -10.87 -12.52 8.09
CA THR A 190 -11.96 -13.32 8.66
C THR A 190 -11.44 -14.63 9.22
N ILE A 191 -10.64 -15.36 8.46
CA ILE A 191 -10.04 -16.64 8.91
C ILE A 191 -9.11 -16.41 10.10
N TYR A 192 -8.30 -15.34 10.08
CA TYR A 192 -7.50 -15.00 11.25
C TYR A 192 -8.35 -14.82 12.49
N ARG A 193 -9.47 -14.11 12.39
CA ARG A 193 -10.39 -13.86 13.52
C ARG A 193 -11.03 -15.15 14.02
N GLU A 194 -11.41 -16.04 13.12
CA GLU A 194 -12.13 -17.29 13.45
C GLU A 194 -11.19 -18.36 14.02
N ASP A 195 -9.99 -18.55 13.44
CA ASP A 195 -9.16 -19.72 13.68
C ASP A 195 -7.79 -19.43 14.32
N PHE A 196 -7.30 -18.17 14.22
CA PHE A 196 -5.92 -17.81 14.58
C PHE A 196 -5.81 -16.65 15.55
N PHE A 197 -6.93 -16.11 16.05
CA PHE A 197 -6.93 -14.88 16.86
C PHE A 197 -6.06 -15.01 18.12
N ASN A 198 -4.87 -14.45 18.05
CA ASN A 198 -3.89 -14.42 19.13
C ASN A 198 -3.13 -13.07 19.07
N PRO A 199 -3.74 -11.97 19.54
CA PRO A 199 -3.11 -10.65 19.46
C PRO A 199 -1.90 -10.58 20.40
N ILE A 200 -0.84 -9.91 19.92
CA ILE A 200 0.33 -9.64 20.77
C ILE A 200 0.01 -8.58 21.82
N ASP A 201 0.73 -8.64 22.92
CA ASP A 201 0.59 -7.66 24.00
C ASP A 201 1.35 -6.34 23.75
N GLY A 202 1.16 -5.39 24.65
CA GLY A 202 1.80 -4.07 24.54
C GLY A 202 3.33 -4.12 24.66
N PHE A 203 3.89 -5.07 25.39
CA PHE A 203 5.34 -5.21 25.55
C PHE A 203 5.97 -5.70 24.24
N GLU A 204 5.42 -6.73 23.63
CA GLU A 204 5.88 -7.25 22.34
C GLU A 204 5.72 -6.23 21.23
N LYS A 205 4.59 -5.49 21.21
CA LYS A 205 4.37 -4.37 20.30
C LYS A 205 5.50 -3.33 20.36
N GLU A 206 5.83 -2.84 21.57
CA GLU A 206 6.86 -1.83 21.73
C GLU A 206 8.27 -2.37 21.45
N LYS A 207 8.52 -3.64 21.71
CA LYS A 207 9.77 -4.32 21.32
C LYS A 207 9.92 -4.32 19.80
N LEU A 208 8.90 -4.74 19.06
CA LEU A 208 8.91 -4.79 17.57
C LEU A 208 9.08 -3.39 16.96
N LYS A 209 8.43 -2.36 17.52
CA LYS A 209 8.57 -0.98 17.03
C LYS A 209 10.02 -0.46 17.13
N LYS A 210 10.81 -0.95 18.06
CA LYS A 210 12.21 -0.52 18.28
C LYS A 210 13.23 -1.36 17.53
N MET A 211 12.88 -2.59 17.15
CA MET A 211 13.76 -3.52 16.48
C MET A 211 13.96 -3.08 15.02
N SER A 212 15.19 -3.16 14.50
CA SER A 212 15.44 -2.90 13.08
C SER A 212 14.78 -3.95 12.19
N SER A 213 14.51 -3.59 10.94
CA SER A 213 13.92 -4.52 9.97
C SER A 213 14.77 -5.77 9.76
N LEU A 214 16.10 -5.60 9.69
CA LEU A 214 17.01 -6.72 9.49
C LEU A 214 17.04 -7.67 10.71
N GLU A 215 17.01 -7.11 11.94
CA GLU A 215 16.91 -7.91 13.16
C GLU A 215 15.58 -8.66 13.23
N SER A 216 14.49 -8.00 12.90
CA SER A 216 13.15 -8.61 12.87
C SER A 216 13.13 -9.83 11.94
N LEU A 217 13.66 -9.70 10.72
CA LEU A 217 13.72 -10.81 9.77
C LEU A 217 14.70 -11.92 10.17
N LYS A 218 15.75 -11.62 10.94
CA LYS A 218 16.68 -12.65 11.46
C LYS A 218 16.10 -13.43 12.63
N GLN A 219 15.25 -12.80 13.44
CA GLN A 219 14.70 -13.41 14.67
C GLN A 219 13.38 -14.13 14.45
N MET A 220 12.64 -13.80 13.40
CA MET A 220 11.32 -14.35 13.13
C MET A 220 11.32 -15.20 11.86
N SER A 221 10.67 -16.34 11.91
CA SER A 221 10.29 -17.11 10.72
C SER A 221 9.18 -16.38 9.93
N ALA A 222 8.87 -16.81 8.71
CA ALA A 222 7.87 -16.17 7.86
C ALA A 222 6.47 -16.14 8.52
N ASP A 223 6.11 -17.17 9.26
CA ASP A 223 4.83 -17.28 9.96
C ASP A 223 4.79 -16.53 11.29
N GLU A 224 5.93 -16.29 11.92
CA GLU A 224 6.05 -15.43 13.08
C GLU A 224 6.05 -13.95 12.70
N ALA A 225 6.64 -13.61 11.54
CA ALA A 225 6.69 -12.24 11.05
C ALA A 225 5.32 -11.72 10.59
N ASN A 226 4.42 -12.59 10.12
CA ASN A 226 3.14 -12.14 9.56
C ASN A 226 1.98 -13.02 10.02
N ASP A 227 1.12 -12.46 10.88
CA ASP A 227 -0.05 -13.15 11.45
C ASP A 227 -1.08 -13.56 10.37
N LEU A 228 -1.07 -12.94 9.20
CA LEU A 228 -1.97 -13.28 8.10
C LEU A 228 -1.45 -14.42 7.21
N PHE A 229 -0.19 -14.86 7.39
CA PHE A 229 0.38 -15.88 6.51
C PHE A 229 -0.27 -17.26 6.71
N LYS A 230 -0.42 -17.73 7.95
CA LYS A 230 -1.13 -19.01 8.22
C LYS A 230 -2.58 -19.00 7.76
N PRO A 231 -3.39 -17.96 8.05
CA PRO A 231 -4.73 -17.81 7.50
C PRO A 231 -4.78 -17.87 5.97
N ALA A 232 -3.84 -17.17 5.30
CA ALA A 232 -3.75 -17.21 3.84
C ALA A 232 -3.39 -18.62 3.31
N LEU A 233 -2.48 -19.34 3.97
CA LEU A 233 -2.15 -20.74 3.63
C LEU A 233 -3.31 -21.71 3.86
N GLN A 234 -4.18 -21.43 4.82
CA GLN A 234 -5.37 -22.26 5.08
C GLN A 234 -6.38 -22.15 3.95
N GLU A 235 -6.66 -20.93 3.50
CA GLU A 235 -7.64 -20.65 2.45
C GLU A 235 -7.10 -20.96 1.05
N TYR A 236 -5.88 -20.50 0.76
CA TYR A 236 -5.26 -20.61 -0.57
C TYR A 236 -4.16 -21.66 -0.57
N LYS A 237 -4.55 -22.94 -0.68
CA LYS A 237 -3.62 -24.07 -0.57
C LYS A 237 -2.49 -24.04 -1.61
N GLU A 238 -2.69 -23.36 -2.74
CA GLU A 238 -1.69 -23.17 -3.79
C GLU A 238 -0.50 -22.33 -3.30
N LEU A 239 -0.68 -21.45 -2.30
CA LEU A 239 0.41 -20.69 -1.68
C LEU A 239 1.50 -21.59 -1.09
N LYS A 240 1.13 -22.77 -0.56
CA LYS A 240 2.13 -23.71 -0.02
C LYS A 240 3.14 -24.18 -1.06
N LYS A 241 2.70 -24.31 -2.33
CA LYS A 241 3.58 -24.69 -3.44
C LYS A 241 4.43 -23.54 -3.94
N SER A 242 3.97 -22.31 -3.70
CA SER A 242 4.65 -21.09 -4.11
C SER A 242 5.61 -20.54 -3.05
N TYR A 243 5.45 -20.94 -1.79
CA TYR A 243 6.33 -20.53 -0.70
C TYR A 243 7.74 -21.11 -0.90
N LYS A 244 8.74 -20.23 -0.75
CA LYS A 244 10.15 -20.60 -0.81
C LYS A 244 10.81 -20.29 0.54
N HIS A 245 11.60 -21.21 1.04
CA HIS A 245 12.36 -21.00 2.27
C HIS A 245 13.22 -19.74 2.18
N GLY A 246 13.27 -18.94 3.25
CA GLY A 246 13.98 -17.66 3.28
C GLY A 246 13.21 -16.47 2.71
N TYR A 247 11.96 -16.68 2.24
CA TYR A 247 11.07 -15.60 1.86
C TYR A 247 10.05 -15.32 2.96
N TYR A 248 9.64 -14.05 3.09
CA TYR A 248 8.62 -13.56 4.01
C TYR A 248 7.36 -13.16 3.25
N PHE A 249 6.22 -13.20 3.91
CA PHE A 249 4.91 -12.90 3.32
C PHE A 249 4.57 -11.41 3.49
N SER A 250 4.11 -10.73 2.43
CA SER A 250 3.76 -9.31 2.46
C SER A 250 2.26 -9.08 2.58
N GLY A 251 1.85 -8.35 3.61
CA GLY A 251 0.44 -8.01 3.85
C GLY A 251 -0.43 -9.24 3.98
N SER A 252 -1.57 -9.25 3.30
CA SER A 252 -2.45 -10.43 3.16
C SER A 252 -2.08 -11.33 1.96
N GLY A 253 -1.01 -10.99 1.25
CA GLY A 253 -0.50 -11.72 0.09
C GLY A 253 -1.07 -11.21 -1.24
N SER A 254 -0.74 -11.90 -2.32
CA SER A 254 -0.01 -13.18 -2.47
C SER A 254 1.52 -13.04 -2.51
N SER A 255 2.09 -11.84 -2.44
CA SER A 255 3.54 -11.65 -2.61
C SER A 255 4.35 -12.14 -1.43
N PHE A 256 5.52 -12.62 -1.79
CA PHE A 256 6.62 -12.91 -0.88
C PHE A 256 7.79 -11.96 -1.19
N PHE A 257 8.65 -11.76 -0.20
CA PHE A 257 9.86 -10.96 -0.35
C PHE A 257 11.03 -11.57 0.42
N LYS A 258 12.24 -11.24 0.01
CA LYS A 258 13.46 -11.48 0.77
C LYS A 258 14.39 -10.28 0.65
N VAL A 259 15.29 -10.14 1.60
CA VAL A 259 16.42 -9.20 1.50
C VAL A 259 17.50 -9.85 0.66
N LYS A 260 17.98 -9.14 -0.36
CA LYS A 260 19.14 -9.60 -1.14
C LYS A 260 20.39 -9.49 -0.27
N GLU A 261 21.17 -10.56 -0.24
CA GLU A 261 22.52 -10.49 0.31
C GLU A 261 23.35 -9.56 -0.60
N ARG A 262 24.02 -8.58 -0.01
CA ARG A 262 25.02 -7.82 -0.79
C ARG A 262 26.17 -8.78 -1.06
N GLU A 263 26.44 -9.06 -2.33
CA GLU A 263 27.72 -9.67 -2.70
C GLU A 263 28.83 -8.72 -2.21
N VAL A 264 29.65 -9.23 -1.29
CA VAL A 264 30.81 -8.53 -0.73
C VAL A 264 31.97 -8.64 -1.71
#